data_3d572e5df71c6ace93434cbb111d4bdf
#
_entry.id   3d572e5df71c6ace93434cbb111d4bdf
#
_cell.length_a   1.000
_cell.length_b   1.000
_cell.length_c   1.000
_cell.angle_alpha   90.00
_cell.angle_beta   90.00
_cell.angle_gamma   90.00
#
_symmetry.space_group_name_H-M   'P 1'
#
loop_
_entity.id
_entity.type
_entity.pdbx_description
1 polymer ?
#
loop_
_entity_poly.entity_id
_entity_poly.type
_entity_poly.pdbx_seq_one_letter_code
_entity_poly.pdbx_strand_id
1 'polypeptide(L)'
;MNHVNQSLVDLLMEEHSGQRSELIAMLAFEKPEVCEELVRLTFSNEEPLSRRAAWPLRKLYDHHPEKMIPYIDYFVLQLQDVKSESVLRTILSILSRCTIPEEYHGMMLEFCESKMLNANTSIASVANCIDIYYAIASGEPDLLRELDLMFEILRPTASAGIKSKMGIIHRKMKKTTSERGY
;
A
#
# COMPACT_ATOMS: atom_id res chain seq x y z
N MET A 1 -32.27 26.26 -4.95
CA MET A 1 -31.78 25.15 -4.10
C MET A 1 -30.32 25.41 -3.82
N ASN A 2 -30.02 25.87 -2.61
CA ASN A 2 -28.64 26.18 -2.20
C ASN A 2 -27.89 24.86 -2.03
N HIS A 3 -27.04 24.50 -2.98
CA HIS A 3 -26.00 23.53 -2.71
C HIS A 3 -25.01 24.21 -1.75
N VAL A 4 -25.20 23.95 -0.46
CA VAL A 4 -24.18 24.20 0.55
C VAL A 4 -22.94 23.47 0.05
N ASN A 5 -21.84 24.20 -0.12
CA ASN A 5 -20.54 23.65 -0.55
C ASN A 5 -20.01 22.82 0.64
N GLN A 6 -20.48 21.56 0.73
CA GLN A 6 -20.12 20.65 1.81
C GLN A 6 -18.63 20.32 1.66
N SER A 7 -17.85 20.55 2.71
CA SER A 7 -16.41 20.25 2.66
C SER A 7 -16.16 18.75 2.55
N LEU A 8 -15.03 18.36 1.99
CA LEU A 8 -14.63 16.93 1.93
C LEU A 8 -14.56 16.33 3.34
N VAL A 9 -14.13 17.11 4.33
CA VAL A 9 -14.08 16.67 5.73
C VAL A 9 -15.49 16.35 6.24
N ASP A 10 -16.49 17.19 5.98
CA ASP A 10 -17.88 16.94 6.40
C ASP A 10 -18.40 15.65 5.75
N LEU A 11 -18.15 15.46 4.44
CA LEU A 11 -18.55 14.24 3.73
C LEU A 11 -17.92 12.97 4.33
N LEU A 12 -16.64 13.04 4.70
CA LEU A 12 -15.93 11.93 5.33
C LEU A 12 -16.41 11.67 6.76
N MET A 13 -16.86 12.70 7.49
CA MET A 13 -17.27 12.58 8.88
C MET A 13 -18.75 12.25 9.08
N GLU A 14 -19.60 12.54 8.08
CA GLU A 14 -21.04 12.30 8.16
C GLU A 14 -21.38 10.81 8.25
N GLU A 15 -20.83 9.99 7.36
CA GLU A 15 -21.11 8.56 7.30
C GLU A 15 -19.90 7.75 6.85
N HIS A 16 -19.66 6.62 7.52
CA HIS A 16 -18.60 5.69 7.16
C HIS A 16 -19.19 4.42 6.52
N SER A 17 -19.57 4.54 5.25
CA SER A 17 -20.15 3.45 4.46
C SER A 17 -19.44 3.22 3.13
N GLY A 18 -19.64 2.05 2.55
CA GLY A 18 -19.11 1.72 1.22
C GLY A 18 -19.65 2.63 0.14
N GLN A 19 -20.95 3.00 0.21
CA GLN A 19 -21.59 3.91 -0.74
C GLN A 19 -21.01 5.33 -0.65
N ARG A 20 -20.82 5.85 0.57
CA ARG A 20 -20.18 7.16 0.79
C ARG A 20 -18.76 7.18 0.26
N SER A 21 -17.98 6.13 0.55
CA SER A 21 -16.61 5.99 0.04
C SER A 21 -16.55 5.95 -1.48
N GLU A 22 -17.51 5.30 -2.14
CA GLU A 22 -17.63 5.27 -3.60
C GLU A 22 -17.94 6.66 -4.17
N LEU A 23 -18.90 7.37 -3.57
CA LEU A 23 -19.24 8.74 -3.97
C LEU A 23 -18.03 9.68 -3.88
N ILE A 24 -17.29 9.61 -2.77
CA ILE A 24 -16.10 10.45 -2.58
C ILE A 24 -15.00 10.08 -3.60
N ALA A 25 -14.83 8.78 -3.90
CA ALA A 25 -13.90 8.34 -4.93
C ALA A 25 -14.27 8.88 -6.32
N MET A 26 -15.55 8.89 -6.68
CA MET A 26 -16.03 9.49 -7.93
C MET A 26 -15.77 11.00 -7.97
N LEU A 27 -16.04 11.72 -6.88
CA LEU A 27 -15.73 13.15 -6.79
C LEU A 27 -14.23 13.43 -6.95
N ALA A 28 -13.38 12.61 -6.34
CA ALA A 28 -11.93 12.72 -6.48
C ALA A 28 -11.42 12.34 -7.88
N PHE A 29 -12.12 11.45 -8.59
CA PHE A 29 -11.85 11.17 -10.00
C PHE A 29 -12.12 12.37 -10.90
N GLU A 30 -13.26 13.03 -10.69
CA GLU A 30 -13.71 14.16 -11.51
C GLU A 30 -12.95 15.46 -11.21
N LYS A 31 -12.53 15.66 -9.94
CA LYS A 31 -11.96 16.91 -9.43
C LYS A 31 -10.56 16.67 -8.86
N PRO A 32 -9.49 17.11 -9.55
CA PRO A 32 -8.11 16.95 -9.08
C PRO A 32 -7.89 17.52 -7.68
N GLU A 33 -8.49 18.67 -7.35
CA GLU A 33 -8.38 19.32 -6.05
C GLU A 33 -8.97 18.46 -4.92
N VAL A 34 -10.04 17.68 -5.20
CA VAL A 34 -10.61 16.74 -4.22
C VAL A 34 -9.69 15.53 -4.05
N CYS A 35 -9.03 15.09 -5.12
CA CYS A 35 -8.05 14.01 -5.05
C CYS A 35 -6.85 14.40 -4.19
N GLU A 36 -6.28 15.59 -4.41
CA GLU A 36 -5.17 16.12 -3.62
C GLU A 36 -5.52 16.24 -2.14
N GLU A 37 -6.70 16.80 -1.86
CA GLU A 37 -7.21 16.93 -0.48
C GLU A 37 -7.41 15.55 0.16
N LEU A 38 -7.94 14.58 -0.57
CA LEU A 38 -8.14 13.21 -0.09
C LEU A 38 -6.82 12.53 0.26
N VAL A 39 -5.79 12.70 -0.58
CA VAL A 39 -4.43 12.24 -0.30
C VAL A 39 -3.89 12.90 0.96
N ARG A 40 -3.96 14.24 1.07
CA ARG A 40 -3.50 14.99 2.24
C ARG A 40 -4.16 14.52 3.54
N LEU A 41 -5.49 14.35 3.53
CA LEU A 41 -6.25 13.89 4.69
C LEU A 41 -5.91 12.45 5.08
N THR A 42 -5.61 11.59 4.12
CA THR A 42 -5.17 10.20 4.38
C THR A 42 -3.88 10.18 5.20
N PHE A 43 -2.95 11.09 4.96
CA PHE A 43 -1.67 11.17 5.67
C PHE A 43 -1.65 12.15 6.85
N SER A 44 -2.77 12.77 7.20
CA SER A 44 -2.84 13.76 8.29
C SER A 44 -2.52 13.20 9.68
N ASN A 45 -2.62 11.88 9.86
CA ASN A 45 -2.58 11.22 11.18
C ASN A 45 -3.67 11.68 12.16
N GLU A 46 -4.72 12.36 11.68
CA GLU A 46 -5.87 12.80 12.47
C GLU A 46 -6.95 11.71 12.44
N GLU A 47 -7.08 10.94 13.51
CA GLU A 47 -8.15 9.94 13.61
C GLU A 47 -9.48 10.57 14.07
N PRO A 48 -10.62 10.15 13.52
CA PRO A 48 -10.81 9.07 12.56
C PRO A 48 -10.68 9.50 11.09
N LEU A 49 -10.31 10.76 10.82
CA LEU A 49 -10.34 11.39 9.50
C LEU A 49 -9.38 10.69 8.51
N SER A 50 -8.13 10.45 8.91
CA SER A 50 -7.14 9.78 8.05
C SER A 50 -7.59 8.38 7.61
N ARG A 51 -8.15 7.60 8.53
CA ARG A 51 -8.70 6.27 8.21
C ARG A 51 -9.93 6.36 7.30
N ARG A 52 -10.79 7.34 7.50
CA ARG A 52 -11.98 7.55 6.67
C ARG A 52 -11.62 8.04 5.27
N ALA A 53 -10.55 8.82 5.12
CA ALA A 53 -10.02 9.26 3.84
C ALA A 53 -9.32 8.13 3.06
N ALA A 54 -8.64 7.22 3.76
CA ALA A 54 -7.95 6.10 3.14
C ALA A 54 -8.88 5.15 2.37
N TRP A 55 -10.13 4.99 2.78
CA TRP A 55 -11.06 4.08 2.11
C TRP A 55 -11.52 4.58 0.73
N PRO A 56 -12.04 5.81 0.55
CA PRO A 56 -12.30 6.34 -0.79
C PRO A 56 -11.04 6.47 -1.65
N LEU A 57 -9.86 6.77 -1.07
CA LEU A 57 -8.59 6.75 -1.81
C LEU A 57 -8.32 5.36 -2.39
N ARG A 58 -8.56 4.30 -1.62
CA ARG A 58 -8.44 2.93 -2.10
C ARG A 58 -9.45 2.61 -3.20
N LYS A 59 -10.70 3.07 -3.07
CA LYS A 59 -11.74 2.92 -4.09
C LYS A 59 -11.35 3.61 -5.40
N LEU A 60 -10.85 4.84 -5.30
CA LEU A 60 -10.33 5.58 -6.45
C LEU A 60 -9.23 4.78 -7.16
N TYR A 61 -8.26 4.24 -6.41
CA TYR A 61 -7.21 3.40 -6.98
C TYR A 61 -7.75 2.13 -7.64
N ASP A 62 -8.70 1.45 -7.02
CA ASP A 62 -9.25 0.19 -7.57
C ASP A 62 -9.95 0.40 -8.92
N HIS A 63 -10.55 1.57 -9.16
CA HIS A 63 -11.22 1.92 -10.42
C HIS A 63 -10.31 2.66 -11.40
N HIS A 64 -9.41 3.51 -10.89
CA HIS A 64 -8.60 4.45 -11.65
C HIS A 64 -7.16 4.49 -11.10
N PRO A 65 -6.38 3.40 -11.26
CA PRO A 65 -5.03 3.31 -10.70
C PRO A 65 -4.08 4.40 -11.23
N GLU A 66 -4.30 4.88 -12.44
CA GLU A 66 -3.52 5.95 -13.07
C GLU A 66 -3.58 7.29 -12.29
N LYS A 67 -4.66 7.51 -11.53
CA LYS A 67 -4.81 8.70 -10.69
C LYS A 67 -3.82 8.75 -9.53
N MET A 68 -3.27 7.60 -9.14
CA MET A 68 -2.30 7.54 -8.04
C MET A 68 -0.84 7.69 -8.50
N ILE A 69 -0.57 7.57 -9.80
CA ILE A 69 0.81 7.70 -10.34
C ILE A 69 1.49 9.00 -9.88
N PRO A 70 0.85 10.19 -9.91
CA PRO A 70 1.48 11.44 -9.46
C PRO A 70 1.79 11.49 -7.97
N TYR A 71 1.24 10.58 -7.18
CA TYR A 71 1.39 10.58 -5.71
C TYR A 71 2.30 9.47 -5.17
N ILE A 72 2.88 8.62 -6.04
CA ILE A 72 3.70 7.48 -5.62
C ILE A 72 4.88 7.95 -4.78
N ASP A 73 5.61 8.98 -5.22
CA ASP A 73 6.74 9.55 -4.49
C ASP A 73 6.30 10.05 -3.11
N TYR A 74 5.20 10.79 -3.07
CA TYR A 74 4.64 11.29 -1.83
C TYR A 74 4.26 10.14 -0.89
N PHE A 75 3.63 9.07 -1.41
CA PHE A 75 3.26 7.91 -0.60
C PHE A 75 4.50 7.24 0.00
N VAL A 76 5.55 7.03 -0.79
CA VAL A 76 6.80 6.43 -0.32
C VAL A 76 7.44 7.28 0.77
N LEU A 77 7.56 8.58 0.54
CA LEU A 77 8.22 9.50 1.48
C LEU A 77 7.46 9.66 2.80
N GLN A 78 6.12 9.61 2.77
CA GLN A 78 5.29 9.76 3.97
C GLN A 78 5.05 8.43 4.72
N LEU A 79 5.44 7.30 4.16
CA LEU A 79 5.07 5.98 4.68
C LEU A 79 5.58 5.71 6.10
N GLN A 80 6.76 6.23 6.46
CA GLN A 80 7.36 6.06 7.79
C GLN A 80 6.60 6.80 8.88
N ASP A 81 5.92 7.90 8.54
CA ASP A 81 5.19 8.75 9.47
C ASP A 81 3.74 8.32 9.69
N VAL A 82 3.25 7.31 8.95
CA VAL A 82 1.90 6.79 9.08
C VAL A 82 1.75 6.05 10.41
N LYS A 83 0.88 6.57 11.29
CA LYS A 83 0.60 6.00 12.62
C LYS A 83 -0.53 4.97 12.61
N SER A 84 -1.52 5.17 11.75
CA SER A 84 -2.70 4.30 11.65
C SER A 84 -2.38 3.04 10.83
N GLU A 85 -2.49 1.85 11.45
CA GLU A 85 -2.31 0.57 10.75
C GLU A 85 -3.32 0.40 9.59
N SER A 86 -4.52 0.95 9.72
CA SER A 86 -5.53 0.92 8.65
C SER A 86 -5.11 1.74 7.43
N VAL A 87 -4.54 2.92 7.66
CA VAL A 87 -3.97 3.78 6.59
C VAL A 87 -2.76 3.09 5.98
N LEU A 88 -1.83 2.62 6.82
CA LEU A 88 -0.63 1.90 6.39
C LEU A 88 -0.98 0.74 5.46
N ARG A 89 -1.91 -0.12 5.86
CA ARG A 89 -2.38 -1.25 5.06
C ARG A 89 -2.95 -0.81 3.72
N THR A 90 -3.70 0.30 3.69
CA THR A 90 -4.28 0.84 2.46
C THR A 90 -3.19 1.32 1.51
N ILE A 91 -2.25 2.13 2.00
CA ILE A 91 -1.15 2.67 1.19
C ILE A 91 -0.24 1.55 0.67
N LEU A 92 0.16 0.61 1.51
CA LEU A 92 0.95 -0.56 1.09
C LEU A 92 0.22 -1.39 0.03
N SER A 93 -1.10 -1.51 0.14
CA SER A 93 -1.90 -2.23 -0.85
C SER A 93 -1.98 -1.51 -2.21
N ILE A 94 -1.87 -0.19 -2.23
CA ILE A 94 -1.71 0.61 -3.46
C ILE A 94 -0.30 0.41 -4.02
N LEU A 95 0.73 0.69 -3.21
CA LEU A 95 2.13 0.60 -3.62
C LEU A 95 2.54 -0.79 -4.11
N SER A 96 1.97 -1.86 -3.54
CA SER A 96 2.25 -3.25 -3.98
C SER A 96 1.82 -3.56 -5.43
N ARG A 97 1.09 -2.65 -6.07
CA ARG A 97 0.59 -2.78 -7.44
C ARG A 97 1.10 -1.65 -8.35
N CYS A 98 1.93 -0.76 -7.82
CA CYS A 98 2.53 0.34 -8.56
C CYS A 98 3.99 0.01 -8.88
N THR A 99 4.51 0.62 -9.94
CA THR A 99 5.94 0.68 -10.17
C THR A 99 6.54 1.75 -9.27
N ILE A 100 7.41 1.35 -8.34
CA ILE A 100 8.12 2.26 -7.44
C ILE A 100 9.36 2.77 -8.16
N PRO A 101 9.62 4.10 -8.21
CA PRO A 101 10.83 4.64 -8.82
C PRO A 101 12.10 4.07 -8.17
N GLU A 102 13.13 3.88 -9.00
CA GLU A 102 14.37 3.17 -8.62
C GLU A 102 15.10 3.86 -7.46
N GLU A 103 15.04 5.19 -7.41
CA GLU A 103 15.61 6.01 -6.34
C GLU A 103 15.05 5.71 -4.93
N TYR A 104 13.84 5.12 -4.85
CA TYR A 104 13.21 4.74 -3.58
C TYR A 104 13.36 3.26 -3.23
N HIS A 105 13.98 2.45 -4.10
CA HIS A 105 14.08 1.00 -3.88
C HIS A 105 14.74 0.66 -2.54
N GLY A 106 15.89 1.27 -2.22
CA GLY A 106 16.60 1.04 -0.96
C GLY A 106 15.73 1.34 0.26
N MET A 107 15.10 2.52 0.28
CA MET A 107 14.18 2.93 1.35
C MET A 107 13.01 1.96 1.51
N MET A 108 12.42 1.53 0.40
CA MET A 108 11.27 0.63 0.43
C MET A 108 11.65 -0.79 0.85
N LEU A 109 12.82 -1.29 0.46
CA LEU A 109 13.33 -2.59 0.91
C LEU A 109 13.52 -2.60 2.43
N GLU A 110 14.22 -1.58 2.97
CA GLU A 110 14.44 -1.41 4.42
C GLU A 110 13.11 -1.31 5.19
N PHE A 111 12.18 -0.49 4.68
CA PHE A 111 10.86 -0.35 5.27
C PHE A 111 10.10 -1.69 5.29
N CYS A 112 10.05 -2.40 4.16
CA CYS A 112 9.36 -3.68 4.05
C CYS A 112 9.96 -4.73 4.96
N GLU A 113 11.28 -4.84 5.05
CA GLU A 113 11.98 -5.74 5.96
C GLU A 113 11.60 -5.46 7.42
N SER A 114 11.69 -4.19 7.85
CA SER A 114 11.30 -3.75 9.18
C SER A 114 9.85 -4.16 9.52
N LYS A 115 8.92 -4.00 8.57
CA LYS A 115 7.51 -4.37 8.79
C LYS A 115 7.28 -5.88 8.76
N MET A 116 7.98 -6.62 7.92
CA MET A 116 7.89 -8.08 7.86
C MET A 116 8.38 -8.73 9.16
N LEU A 117 9.45 -8.20 9.76
CA LEU A 117 10.05 -8.74 10.98
C LEU A 117 9.38 -8.26 12.27
N ASN A 118 8.51 -7.25 12.20
CA ASN A 118 7.79 -6.74 13.37
C ASN A 118 6.52 -7.54 13.63
N ALA A 119 6.47 -8.24 14.78
CA ALA A 119 5.34 -9.06 15.20
C ALA A 119 4.00 -8.31 15.36
N ASN A 120 4.04 -6.98 15.51
CA ASN A 120 2.84 -6.15 15.65
C ASN A 120 2.28 -5.66 14.30
N THR A 121 2.96 -5.94 13.19
CA THR A 121 2.48 -5.57 11.86
C THR A 121 1.32 -6.49 11.45
N SER A 122 0.26 -5.92 10.88
CA SER A 122 -0.89 -6.71 10.44
C SER A 122 -0.51 -7.69 9.32
N ILE A 123 -1.19 -8.83 9.27
CA ILE A 123 -0.99 -9.87 8.23
C ILE A 123 -1.09 -9.26 6.82
N ALA A 124 -2.03 -8.34 6.61
CA ALA A 124 -2.23 -7.72 5.31
C ALA A 124 -1.07 -6.78 4.95
N SER A 125 -0.56 -6.00 5.91
CA SER A 125 0.61 -5.13 5.69
C SER A 125 1.87 -5.95 5.39
N VAL A 126 2.12 -7.03 6.14
CA VAL A 126 3.23 -7.96 5.87
C VAL A 126 3.11 -8.56 4.45
N ALA A 127 1.91 -9.01 4.07
CA ALA A 127 1.69 -9.58 2.73
C ALA A 127 1.96 -8.57 1.60
N ASN A 128 1.56 -7.30 1.78
CA ASN A 128 1.86 -6.25 0.82
C ASN A 128 3.36 -5.91 0.78
N CYS A 129 4.04 -5.88 1.93
CA CYS A 129 5.50 -5.70 1.99
C CYS A 129 6.24 -6.81 1.25
N ILE A 130 5.80 -8.08 1.37
CA ILE A 130 6.36 -9.19 0.59
C ILE A 130 6.19 -8.95 -0.92
N ASP A 131 5.03 -8.48 -1.37
CA ASP A 131 4.80 -8.19 -2.79
C ASP A 131 5.68 -7.04 -3.28
N ILE A 132 5.81 -5.95 -2.51
CA ILE A 132 6.67 -4.81 -2.84
C ILE A 132 8.13 -5.24 -2.91
N TYR A 133 8.62 -5.94 -1.88
CA TYR A 133 10.00 -6.42 -1.84
C TYR A 133 10.31 -7.29 -3.05
N TYR A 134 9.45 -8.28 -3.35
CA TYR A 134 9.60 -9.14 -4.50
C TYR A 134 9.59 -8.37 -5.83
N ALA A 135 8.71 -7.39 -5.99
CA ALA A 135 8.65 -6.58 -7.21
C ALA A 135 9.98 -5.84 -7.45
N ILE A 136 10.56 -5.23 -6.42
CA ILE A 136 11.85 -4.54 -6.48
C ILE A 136 12.99 -5.56 -6.73
N ALA A 137 12.99 -6.68 -6.01
CA ALA A 137 14.04 -7.68 -6.07
C ALA A 137 14.03 -8.55 -7.35
N SER A 138 12.96 -8.52 -8.15
CA SER A 138 12.73 -9.48 -9.25
C SER A 138 13.80 -9.45 -10.35
N GLY A 139 14.61 -8.38 -10.41
CA GLY A 139 15.75 -8.24 -11.32
C GLY A 139 17.09 -8.67 -10.73
N GLU A 140 17.19 -8.76 -9.39
CA GLU A 140 18.42 -8.80 -8.63
C GLU A 140 18.55 -10.12 -7.83
N PRO A 141 19.40 -11.06 -8.27
CA PRO A 141 19.52 -12.37 -7.62
C PRO A 141 19.92 -12.31 -6.14
N ASP A 142 20.71 -11.31 -5.74
CA ASP A 142 21.13 -11.12 -4.36
C ASP A 142 19.97 -10.73 -3.47
N LEU A 143 19.13 -9.79 -3.90
CA LEU A 143 17.94 -9.37 -3.19
C LEU A 143 16.90 -10.51 -3.08
N LEU A 144 16.79 -11.34 -4.11
CA LEU A 144 15.92 -12.53 -4.04
C LEU A 144 16.42 -13.55 -3.01
N ARG A 145 17.74 -13.71 -2.86
CA ARG A 145 18.32 -14.55 -1.79
C ARG A 145 18.06 -13.97 -0.40
N GLU A 146 18.17 -12.67 -0.24
CA GLU A 146 17.83 -11.99 1.02
C GLU A 146 16.35 -12.18 1.38
N LEU A 147 15.45 -12.05 0.41
CA LEU A 147 14.02 -12.31 0.63
C LEU A 147 13.76 -13.76 1.06
N ASP A 148 14.46 -14.73 0.47
CA ASP A 148 14.33 -16.14 0.85
C ASP A 148 14.84 -16.41 2.28
N LEU A 149 15.95 -15.78 2.68
CA LEU A 149 16.45 -15.83 4.06
C LEU A 149 15.44 -15.22 5.06
N MET A 150 14.82 -14.08 4.70
CA MET A 150 13.76 -13.51 5.53
C MET A 150 12.55 -14.45 5.66
N PHE A 151 12.21 -15.21 4.61
CA PHE A 151 11.15 -16.21 4.70
C PHE A 151 11.49 -17.33 5.69
N GLU A 152 12.75 -17.77 5.77
CA GLU A 152 13.16 -18.76 6.77
C GLU A 152 13.01 -18.22 8.21
N ILE A 153 13.34 -16.93 8.45
CA ILE A 153 13.15 -16.27 9.74
C ILE A 153 11.67 -16.15 10.10
N LEU A 154 10.82 -15.79 9.14
CA LEU A 154 9.39 -15.60 9.35
C LEU A 154 8.62 -16.90 9.51
N ARG A 155 9.03 -17.98 8.85
CA ARG A 155 8.28 -19.23 8.72
C ARG A 155 7.78 -19.83 10.04
N PRO A 156 8.58 -19.86 11.13
CA PRO A 156 8.13 -20.45 12.40
C PRO A 156 6.89 -19.76 12.98
N THR A 157 6.82 -18.43 12.91
CA THR A 157 5.79 -17.58 13.53
C THR A 157 4.72 -17.10 12.57
N ALA A 158 4.91 -17.29 11.26
CA ALA A 158 4.02 -16.80 10.23
C ALA A 158 2.63 -17.45 10.29
N SER A 159 1.59 -16.63 10.12
CA SER A 159 0.22 -17.08 9.92
C SER A 159 0.06 -17.95 8.67
N ALA A 160 -1.02 -18.71 8.57
CA ALA A 160 -1.33 -19.49 7.36
C ALA A 160 -1.38 -18.62 6.08
N GLY A 161 -1.92 -17.39 6.19
CA GLY A 161 -1.97 -16.44 5.08
C GLY A 161 -0.58 -16.00 4.62
N ILE A 162 0.32 -15.69 5.54
CA ILE A 162 1.71 -15.33 5.21
C ILE A 162 2.47 -16.53 4.63
N LYS A 163 2.33 -17.74 5.21
CA LYS A 163 2.92 -18.97 4.66
C LYS A 163 2.47 -19.23 3.21
N SER A 164 1.18 -19.01 2.93
CA SER A 164 0.63 -19.12 1.58
C SER A 164 1.26 -18.09 0.63
N LYS A 165 1.36 -16.82 1.05
CA LYS A 165 2.00 -15.73 0.29
C LYS A 165 3.46 -16.07 -0.02
N MET A 166 4.24 -16.47 0.98
CA MET A 166 5.65 -16.90 0.81
C MET A 166 5.76 -18.04 -0.23
N GLY A 167 4.87 -19.02 -0.15
CA GLY A 167 4.83 -20.12 -1.13
C GLY A 167 4.53 -19.67 -2.55
N ILE A 168 3.68 -18.65 -2.72
CA ILE A 168 3.40 -18.06 -4.04
C ILE A 168 4.65 -17.36 -4.58
N ILE A 169 5.29 -16.51 -3.77
CA ILE A 169 6.50 -15.79 -4.17
C ILE A 169 7.65 -16.74 -4.46
N HIS A 170 7.88 -17.75 -3.63
CA HIS A 170 8.92 -18.75 -3.85
C HIS A 170 8.76 -19.49 -5.20
N ARG A 171 7.52 -19.82 -5.60
CA ARG A 171 7.26 -20.39 -6.93
C ARG A 171 7.58 -19.41 -8.07
N LYS A 172 7.28 -18.12 -7.90
CA LYS A 172 7.64 -17.09 -8.89
C LYS A 172 9.15 -16.94 -9.03
N MET A 173 9.89 -16.91 -7.91
CA MET A 173 11.35 -16.84 -7.89
C MET A 173 11.97 -17.99 -8.67
N LYS A 174 11.54 -19.24 -8.43
CA LYS A 174 12.00 -20.42 -9.15
C LYS A 174 11.75 -20.35 -10.66
N LYS A 175 10.61 -19.85 -11.07
CA LYS A 175 10.28 -19.69 -12.48
C LYS A 175 11.20 -18.67 -13.16
N THR A 176 11.42 -17.53 -12.53
CA THR A 176 12.32 -16.47 -13.03
C THR A 176 13.75 -16.99 -13.20
N THR A 177 14.26 -17.78 -12.23
CA THR A 177 15.59 -18.38 -12.31
C THR A 177 15.69 -19.40 -13.46
N SER A 178 14.67 -20.23 -13.65
CA SER A 178 14.64 -21.23 -14.73
C SER A 178 14.58 -20.61 -16.13
N GLU A 179 13.89 -19.48 -16.31
CA GLU A 179 13.79 -18.76 -17.59
C GLU A 179 15.07 -18.01 -17.96
N ARG A 180 15.94 -17.71 -17.00
CA ARG A 180 17.23 -17.03 -17.23
C ARG A 180 18.41 -17.96 -17.49
N GLY A 181 18.20 -19.28 -17.46
CA GLY A 181 19.15 -20.29 -17.95
C GLY A 181 20.47 -20.39 -17.17
N TYR A 182 20.41 -20.28 -15.83
CA TYR A 182 21.51 -20.65 -14.94
C TYR A 182 21.27 -22.01 -14.33
#